data_2f4cd80bd024f2c0a6812867ec6c19df
#
_entry.id   2f4cd80bd024f2c0a6812867ec6c19df
#
_cell.length_a   1.000
_cell.length_b   1.000
_cell.length_c   1.000
_cell.angle_alpha   90.00
_cell.angle_beta   90.00
_cell.angle_gamma   90.00
#
_symmetry.space_group_name_H-M   'P 1'
#
loop_
_entity.id
_entity.type
_entity.pdbx_description
1 polymer ?
#
loop_
_entity_poly.entity_id
_entity_poly.type
_entity_poly.pdbx_seq_one_letter_code
_entity_poly.pdbx_strand_id
1 'polypeptide(L)'
;PSSSQLYQPNWESLDKRPTPQWFQDAKFGIFIHWGVYSVPGWSSKGNYAEWYQQGLQTTDTARQRFHKAKFGDRSYYDLANDFKAELYNPDEWAKLFEQSGAKYIVLTSKHHDGFCLWPSLSANLTWGFPWNSKDIGPKRDLLGDLFKAVRKTPVHAGMYFSLYEWFNPLWKQDKAKYAREHAWPQMKALINTYQPDVFWTDGDWEAPPETWKSQEFLTWLYNE
;
A
#
# COMPACT_ATOMS: atom_id res chain seq x y z
N PRO A 1 -19.55 19.38 -25.59
CA PRO A 1 -18.36 18.63 -25.16
C PRO A 1 -17.39 19.66 -24.59
N SER A 2 -17.28 19.73 -23.26
CA SER A 2 -16.24 20.52 -22.60
C SER A 2 -14.91 19.83 -22.92
N SER A 3 -14.01 20.54 -23.58
CA SER A 3 -12.62 20.11 -23.69
C SER A 3 -12.12 19.90 -22.26
N SER A 4 -11.84 18.65 -21.89
CA SER A 4 -11.21 18.37 -20.59
C SER A 4 -9.90 19.13 -20.55
N GLN A 5 -9.76 20.02 -19.57
CA GLN A 5 -8.55 20.81 -19.41
C GLN A 5 -7.41 19.85 -19.06
N LEU A 6 -6.43 19.67 -19.95
CA LEU A 6 -5.27 18.85 -19.70
C LEU A 6 -4.34 19.52 -18.69
N TYR A 7 -3.91 18.78 -17.69
CA TYR A 7 -2.96 19.24 -16.69
C TYR A 7 -1.53 19.14 -17.20
N GLN A 8 -0.68 20.07 -16.75
CA GLN A 8 0.75 20.13 -17.08
C GLN A 8 1.58 19.69 -15.87
N PRO A 9 2.83 19.20 -16.08
CA PRO A 9 3.69 18.71 -15.00
C PRO A 9 4.33 19.85 -14.20
N ASN A 10 3.50 20.69 -13.60
CA ASN A 10 3.89 21.76 -12.69
C ASN A 10 2.77 22.01 -11.69
N TRP A 11 3.14 22.52 -10.50
CA TRP A 11 2.18 22.73 -9.43
C TRP A 11 1.12 23.77 -9.77
N GLU A 12 1.47 24.82 -10.53
CA GLU A 12 0.49 25.83 -10.96
C GLU A 12 -0.71 25.20 -11.69
N SER A 13 -0.46 24.19 -12.51
CA SER A 13 -1.50 23.46 -13.24
C SER A 13 -2.19 22.41 -12.34
N LEU A 14 -1.41 21.61 -11.63
CA LEU A 14 -1.92 20.49 -10.83
C LEU A 14 -2.79 20.96 -9.66
N ASP A 15 -2.44 22.05 -9.00
CA ASP A 15 -3.19 22.62 -7.87
C ASP A 15 -4.56 23.17 -8.26
N LYS A 16 -4.84 23.34 -9.54
CA LYS A 16 -6.16 23.73 -10.05
C LYS A 16 -7.18 22.60 -10.06
N ARG A 17 -6.72 21.34 -9.86
CA ARG A 17 -7.64 20.21 -9.83
C ARG A 17 -8.51 20.28 -8.57
N PRO A 18 -9.84 20.34 -8.74
CA PRO A 18 -10.74 20.41 -7.58
C PRO A 18 -10.76 19.08 -6.83
N THR A 19 -10.83 19.14 -5.51
CA THR A 19 -11.15 17.97 -4.69
C THR A 19 -12.58 17.52 -4.97
N PRO A 20 -12.84 16.24 -5.27
CA PRO A 20 -14.19 15.76 -5.52
C PRO A 20 -15.14 16.07 -4.36
N GLN A 21 -16.35 16.52 -4.68
CA GLN A 21 -17.35 16.92 -3.68
C GLN A 21 -17.67 15.77 -2.71
N TRP A 22 -17.80 14.53 -3.24
CA TRP A 22 -18.09 13.38 -2.40
C TRP A 22 -17.04 13.18 -1.29
N PHE A 23 -15.74 13.45 -1.58
CA PHE A 23 -14.68 13.33 -0.59
C PHE A 23 -14.74 14.44 0.46
N GLN A 24 -15.07 15.66 0.03
CA GLN A 24 -15.28 16.77 0.96
C GLN A 24 -16.44 16.51 1.92
N ASP A 25 -17.48 15.85 1.45
CA ASP A 25 -18.69 15.56 2.23
C ASP A 25 -18.56 14.28 3.09
N ALA A 26 -17.63 13.40 2.75
CA ALA A 26 -17.50 12.08 3.35
C ALA A 26 -17.26 12.10 4.87
N LYS A 27 -16.36 12.94 5.36
CA LYS A 27 -16.01 13.18 6.78
C LYS A 27 -15.55 11.94 7.57
N PHE A 28 -16.07 10.75 7.28
CA PHE A 28 -15.71 9.52 7.99
C PHE A 28 -15.27 8.43 7.00
N GLY A 29 -14.04 7.98 7.14
CA GLY A 29 -13.46 6.85 6.43
C GLY A 29 -12.76 5.91 7.39
N ILE A 30 -12.45 4.69 6.93
CA ILE A 30 -11.70 3.68 7.68
C ILE A 30 -10.40 3.42 6.95
N PHE A 31 -9.27 3.55 7.67
CA PHE A 31 -7.94 3.25 7.18
C PHE A 31 -7.47 1.93 7.81
N ILE A 32 -7.00 0.98 6.98
CA ILE A 32 -6.64 -0.38 7.39
C ILE A 32 -5.19 -0.65 7.01
N HIS A 33 -4.36 -0.98 8.01
CA HIS A 33 -3.03 -1.54 7.82
C HIS A 33 -3.10 -3.07 7.98
N TRP A 34 -2.70 -3.80 6.95
CA TRP A 34 -2.73 -5.25 6.95
C TRP A 34 -1.63 -5.81 6.06
N GLY A 35 -0.93 -6.82 6.54
CA GLY A 35 0.19 -7.42 5.82
C GLY A 35 0.95 -8.43 6.67
N VAL A 36 2.18 -8.76 6.27
CA VAL A 36 3.04 -9.71 6.99
C VAL A 36 3.26 -9.28 8.45
N TYR A 37 3.38 -7.99 8.72
CA TYR A 37 3.51 -7.45 10.08
C TYR A 37 2.30 -7.76 11.00
N SER A 38 1.17 -8.16 10.43
CA SER A 38 0.01 -8.60 11.20
C SER A 38 0.21 -9.98 11.84
N VAL A 39 1.15 -10.79 11.32
CA VAL A 39 1.49 -12.10 11.89
C VAL A 39 2.05 -11.95 13.31
N PRO A 40 3.12 -11.17 13.56
CA PRO A 40 3.54 -10.88 14.93
C PRO A 40 2.53 -9.95 15.64
N GLY A 41 1.95 -9.00 14.96
CA GLY A 41 0.97 -8.04 15.48
C GLY A 41 1.43 -7.37 16.79
N TRP A 42 2.74 -7.02 16.87
CA TRP A 42 3.34 -6.61 18.13
C TRP A 42 4.24 -5.39 17.97
N SER A 43 4.19 -4.51 18.95
CA SER A 43 5.20 -3.48 19.21
C SER A 43 5.29 -3.22 20.73
N SER A 44 6.42 -2.65 21.17
CA SER A 44 6.47 -2.05 22.50
C SER A 44 5.60 -0.79 22.54
N LYS A 45 5.18 -0.40 23.76
CA LYS A 45 4.37 0.81 23.96
C LYS A 45 5.06 2.04 23.34
N GLY A 46 4.31 2.80 22.56
CA GLY A 46 4.81 4.00 21.89
C GLY A 46 5.47 3.76 20.53
N ASN A 47 5.53 2.52 20.06
CA ASN A 47 6.02 2.16 18.74
C ASN A 47 4.91 1.60 17.85
N TYR A 48 5.24 1.38 16.57
CA TYR A 48 4.30 0.96 15.54
C TYR A 48 4.46 -0.51 15.19
N ALA A 49 3.37 -1.29 15.23
CA ALA A 49 3.38 -2.71 14.91
C ALA A 49 3.70 -2.94 13.41
N GLU A 50 3.21 -2.08 12.53
CA GLU A 50 3.45 -2.16 11.09
C GLU A 50 4.90 -1.84 10.69
N TRP A 51 5.69 -1.25 11.59
CA TRP A 51 7.14 -1.05 11.43
C TRP A 51 7.96 -2.23 11.96
N TYR A 52 7.34 -3.40 12.04
CA TYR A 52 7.96 -4.58 12.64
C TYR A 52 9.29 -4.97 11.99
N GLN A 53 9.31 -5.07 10.66
CA GLN A 53 10.53 -5.43 9.92
C GLN A 53 11.65 -4.41 10.14
N GLN A 54 11.33 -3.12 10.06
CA GLN A 54 12.33 -2.06 10.22
C GLN A 54 12.99 -2.14 11.60
N GLY A 55 12.22 -2.22 12.67
CA GLY A 55 12.76 -2.34 14.01
C GLY A 55 13.51 -3.64 14.24
N LEU A 56 13.00 -4.77 13.71
CA LEU A 56 13.65 -6.08 13.82
C LEU A 56 15.05 -6.09 13.18
N GLN A 57 15.17 -5.49 11.99
CA GLN A 57 16.39 -5.50 11.20
C GLN A 57 17.33 -4.32 11.47
N THR A 58 17.01 -3.47 12.44
CA THR A 58 17.84 -2.33 12.84
C THR A 58 18.17 -2.36 14.34
N THR A 59 17.54 -1.52 15.15
CA THR A 59 17.99 -1.22 16.52
C THR A 59 16.96 -1.46 17.62
N ASP A 60 15.76 -1.94 17.29
CA ASP A 60 14.72 -2.20 18.30
C ASP A 60 14.98 -3.50 19.04
N THR A 61 15.77 -3.41 20.11
CA THR A 61 16.16 -4.58 20.91
C THR A 61 14.98 -5.27 21.61
N ALA A 62 13.92 -4.53 21.95
CA ALA A 62 12.72 -5.12 22.55
C ALA A 62 12.00 -5.99 21.51
N ARG A 63 11.89 -5.52 20.28
CA ARG A 63 11.30 -6.26 19.15
C ARG A 63 12.13 -7.49 18.80
N GLN A 64 13.45 -7.36 18.77
CA GLN A 64 14.38 -8.47 18.53
C GLN A 64 14.23 -9.56 19.57
N ARG A 65 14.13 -9.19 20.85
CA ARG A 65 13.90 -10.17 21.95
C ARG A 65 12.54 -10.85 21.82
N PHE A 66 11.48 -10.08 21.53
CA PHE A 66 10.15 -10.63 21.28
C PHE A 66 10.17 -11.62 20.11
N HIS A 67 10.77 -11.21 18.99
CA HIS A 67 10.85 -12.05 17.79
C HIS A 67 11.59 -13.36 18.06
N LYS A 68 12.74 -13.28 18.73
CA LYS A 68 13.53 -14.47 19.09
C LYS A 68 12.74 -15.43 19.99
N ALA A 69 12.01 -14.90 20.95
CA ALA A 69 11.20 -15.71 21.87
C ALA A 69 10.00 -16.35 21.18
N LYS A 70 9.35 -15.64 20.25
CA LYS A 70 8.11 -16.10 19.59
C LYS A 70 8.36 -16.93 18.33
N PHE A 71 9.36 -16.56 17.53
CA PHE A 71 9.61 -17.11 16.19
C PHE A 71 10.99 -17.77 16.04
N GLY A 72 11.86 -17.70 17.06
CA GLY A 72 13.21 -18.26 17.00
C GLY A 72 14.10 -17.53 15.99
N ASP A 73 14.72 -18.28 15.10
CA ASP A 73 15.63 -17.76 14.08
C ASP A 73 14.97 -17.50 12.71
N ARG A 74 13.65 -17.60 12.65
CA ARG A 74 12.89 -17.29 11.43
C ARG A 74 13.07 -15.82 11.06
N SER A 75 13.28 -15.53 9.78
CA SER A 75 13.34 -14.17 9.27
C SER A 75 11.94 -13.53 9.20
N TYR A 76 11.89 -12.22 9.03
CA TYR A 76 10.62 -11.54 8.71
C TYR A 76 9.98 -12.11 7.44
N TYR A 77 10.79 -12.45 6.44
CA TYR A 77 10.33 -13.00 5.17
C TYR A 77 9.68 -14.38 5.34
N ASP A 78 10.15 -15.20 6.28
CA ASP A 78 9.55 -16.49 6.61
C ASP A 78 8.13 -16.34 7.16
N LEU A 79 7.83 -15.24 7.85
CA LEU A 79 6.51 -14.97 8.41
C LEU A 79 5.43 -14.78 7.34
N ALA A 80 5.81 -14.45 6.11
CA ALA A 80 4.86 -14.38 4.99
C ALA A 80 4.15 -15.73 4.73
N ASN A 81 4.79 -16.85 5.06
CA ASN A 81 4.17 -18.18 4.98
C ASN A 81 3.03 -18.35 6.00
N ASP A 82 3.09 -17.63 7.11
CA ASP A 82 2.09 -17.70 8.20
C ASP A 82 0.96 -16.68 8.00
N PHE A 83 1.14 -15.72 7.08
CA PHE A 83 0.09 -14.78 6.71
C PHE A 83 -0.90 -15.47 5.79
N LYS A 84 -1.94 -16.09 6.35
CA LYS A 84 -2.88 -16.96 5.61
C LYS A 84 -4.20 -16.30 5.25
N ALA A 85 -4.61 -15.27 5.99
CA ALA A 85 -5.90 -14.61 5.83
C ALA A 85 -7.09 -15.59 5.83
N GLU A 86 -7.05 -16.65 6.68
CA GLU A 86 -8.03 -17.75 6.69
C GLU A 86 -9.45 -17.26 6.98
N LEU A 87 -9.57 -16.26 7.84
CA LEU A 87 -10.85 -15.70 8.26
C LEU A 87 -11.28 -14.50 7.42
N TYR A 88 -10.53 -14.20 6.37
CA TYR A 88 -10.83 -13.05 5.52
C TYR A 88 -12.05 -13.30 4.64
N ASN A 89 -13.12 -12.58 4.94
CA ASN A 89 -14.34 -12.53 4.14
C ASN A 89 -14.59 -11.08 3.69
N PRO A 90 -14.22 -10.73 2.45
CA PRO A 90 -14.34 -9.36 1.96
C PRO A 90 -15.79 -8.85 1.90
N ASP A 91 -16.78 -9.73 1.65
CA ASP A 91 -18.19 -9.31 1.66
C ASP A 91 -18.67 -8.94 3.07
N GLU A 92 -18.24 -9.66 4.10
CA GLU A 92 -18.53 -9.30 5.49
C GLU A 92 -17.84 -8.00 5.91
N TRP A 93 -16.59 -7.80 5.48
CA TRP A 93 -15.88 -6.54 5.71
C TRP A 93 -16.62 -5.37 5.06
N ALA A 94 -17.00 -5.50 3.80
CA ALA A 94 -17.72 -4.46 3.07
C ALA A 94 -19.06 -4.09 3.75
N LYS A 95 -19.79 -5.10 4.20
CA LYS A 95 -21.04 -4.91 4.96
C LYS A 95 -20.79 -4.16 6.28
N LEU A 96 -19.72 -4.53 7.01
CA LEU A 96 -19.37 -3.85 8.25
C LEU A 96 -19.00 -2.38 8.00
N PHE A 97 -18.26 -2.08 6.95
CA PHE A 97 -17.92 -0.70 6.59
C PHE A 97 -19.18 0.13 6.28
N GLU A 98 -20.09 -0.41 5.50
CA GLU A 98 -21.37 0.23 5.21
C GLU A 98 -22.19 0.48 6.50
N GLN A 99 -22.32 -0.53 7.35
CA GLN A 99 -23.06 -0.45 8.61
C GLN A 99 -22.44 0.55 9.60
N SER A 100 -21.14 0.73 9.58
CA SER A 100 -20.44 1.71 10.43
C SER A 100 -20.72 3.17 10.04
N GLY A 101 -21.27 3.39 8.86
CA GLY A 101 -21.48 4.73 8.30
C GLY A 101 -20.27 5.30 7.58
N ALA A 102 -19.19 4.53 7.41
CA ALA A 102 -18.03 4.96 6.65
C ALA A 102 -18.40 5.25 5.19
N LYS A 103 -17.83 6.31 4.64
CA LYS A 103 -18.06 6.72 3.25
C LYS A 103 -16.97 6.21 2.31
N TYR A 104 -15.82 5.89 2.84
CA TYR A 104 -14.70 5.29 2.10
C TYR A 104 -13.84 4.43 3.01
N ILE A 105 -13.09 3.53 2.40
CA ILE A 105 -12.03 2.76 3.07
C ILE A 105 -10.72 2.94 2.33
N VAL A 106 -9.61 2.80 3.05
CA VAL A 106 -8.27 2.79 2.48
C VAL A 106 -7.52 1.58 3.04
N LEU A 107 -7.21 0.60 2.18
CA LEU A 107 -6.41 -0.56 2.54
C LEU A 107 -4.95 -0.34 2.07
N THR A 108 -3.98 -0.70 2.90
CA THR A 108 -2.58 -0.76 2.49
C THR A 108 -2.39 -1.77 1.37
N SER A 109 -2.25 -1.30 0.13
CA SER A 109 -1.88 -2.19 -0.99
C SER A 109 -0.46 -2.73 -0.80
N LYS A 110 0.45 -1.86 -0.36
CA LYS A 110 1.83 -2.17 -0.01
C LYS A 110 2.31 -1.19 1.06
N HIS A 111 2.85 -1.69 2.17
CA HIS A 111 3.54 -0.87 3.17
C HIS A 111 5.05 -0.83 2.87
N HIS A 112 5.84 -0.22 3.76
CA HIS A 112 7.28 -0.03 3.59
C HIS A 112 8.10 -1.34 3.59
N ASP A 113 7.50 -2.46 4.00
CA ASP A 113 8.12 -3.80 3.90
C ASP A 113 8.11 -4.36 2.47
N GLY A 114 7.41 -3.70 1.56
CA GLY A 114 7.34 -4.06 0.15
C GLY A 114 6.39 -5.22 -0.16
N PHE A 115 5.75 -5.83 0.84
CA PHE A 115 4.82 -6.93 0.60
C PHE A 115 3.53 -6.41 -0.04
N CYS A 116 3.21 -6.92 -1.22
CA CYS A 116 2.05 -6.49 -2.00
C CYS A 116 0.83 -7.33 -1.68
N LEU A 117 -0.32 -6.70 -1.39
CA LEU A 117 -1.59 -7.40 -1.21
C LEU A 117 -2.32 -7.68 -2.54
N TRP A 118 -1.63 -7.54 -3.66
CA TRP A 118 -2.11 -7.84 -5.02
C TRP A 118 -1.02 -8.60 -5.78
N PRO A 119 -1.34 -9.28 -6.89
CA PRO A 119 -0.33 -9.92 -7.74
C PRO A 119 0.66 -8.88 -8.29
N SER A 120 1.93 -8.98 -7.93
CA SER A 120 2.98 -8.08 -8.40
C SER A 120 4.24 -8.85 -8.80
N LEU A 121 4.42 -9.05 -10.10
CA LEU A 121 5.64 -9.64 -10.63
C LEU A 121 6.86 -8.74 -10.35
N SER A 122 6.67 -7.43 -10.39
CA SER A 122 7.74 -6.46 -10.08
C SER A 122 8.27 -6.63 -8.65
N ALA A 123 7.41 -6.93 -7.68
CA ALA A 123 7.84 -7.24 -6.32
C ALA A 123 8.76 -8.48 -6.30
N ASN A 124 8.33 -9.57 -6.92
CA ASN A 124 9.13 -10.80 -6.96
C ASN A 124 10.49 -10.58 -7.63
N LEU A 125 10.52 -9.81 -8.72
CA LEU A 125 11.76 -9.54 -9.46
C LEU A 125 12.75 -8.66 -8.67
N THR A 126 12.27 -7.64 -7.99
CA THR A 126 13.15 -6.73 -7.22
C THR A 126 13.63 -7.35 -5.92
N TRP A 127 12.81 -8.15 -5.27
CA TRP A 127 13.17 -8.86 -4.02
C TRP A 127 13.96 -10.15 -4.27
N GLY A 128 13.76 -10.80 -5.44
CA GLY A 128 14.41 -12.06 -5.78
C GLY A 128 13.71 -13.31 -5.23
N PHE A 129 12.49 -13.15 -4.69
CA PHE A 129 11.64 -14.23 -4.18
C PHE A 129 10.16 -13.76 -4.20
N PRO A 130 9.19 -14.67 -4.05
CA PRO A 130 7.78 -14.28 -3.99
C PRO A 130 7.50 -13.32 -2.83
N TRP A 131 7.04 -12.10 -3.15
CA TRP A 131 6.78 -11.06 -2.15
C TRP A 131 5.46 -10.35 -2.39
N ASN A 132 4.40 -11.16 -2.61
CA ASN A 132 3.02 -10.68 -2.74
C ASN A 132 2.03 -11.77 -2.30
N SER A 133 0.82 -11.36 -1.95
CA SER A 133 -0.21 -12.21 -1.36
C SER A 133 -0.77 -13.26 -2.32
N LYS A 134 -0.55 -13.13 -3.64
CA LYS A 134 -0.98 -14.15 -4.62
C LYS A 134 0.01 -15.31 -4.68
N ASP A 135 1.30 -15.02 -4.55
CA ASP A 135 2.36 -16.00 -4.77
C ASP A 135 2.84 -16.68 -3.49
N ILE A 136 2.64 -16.03 -2.33
CA ILE A 136 3.00 -16.58 -1.01
C ILE A 136 1.92 -16.24 0.01
N GLY A 137 1.83 -17.03 1.09
CA GLY A 137 0.91 -16.81 2.20
C GLY A 137 -0.54 -17.08 1.83
N PRO A 138 -1.40 -16.06 1.69
CA PRO A 138 -2.83 -16.24 1.43
C PRO A 138 -3.17 -16.89 0.10
N LYS A 139 -2.28 -16.79 -0.88
CA LYS A 139 -2.51 -17.27 -2.26
C LYS A 139 -3.72 -16.61 -2.94
N ARG A 140 -3.97 -15.34 -2.61
CA ARG A 140 -5.12 -14.56 -3.08
C ARG A 140 -4.71 -13.14 -3.45
N ASP A 141 -5.47 -12.52 -4.36
CA ASP A 141 -5.49 -11.08 -4.57
C ASP A 141 -6.38 -10.44 -3.49
N LEU A 142 -5.80 -10.17 -2.32
CA LEU A 142 -6.55 -9.64 -1.19
C LEU A 142 -7.13 -8.24 -1.47
N LEU A 143 -6.39 -7.41 -2.17
CA LEU A 143 -6.81 -6.07 -2.55
C LEU A 143 -7.98 -6.11 -3.54
N GLY A 144 -7.85 -6.90 -4.61
CA GLY A 144 -8.90 -7.06 -5.61
C GLY A 144 -10.18 -7.67 -5.04
N ASP A 145 -10.05 -8.64 -4.16
CA ASP A 145 -11.20 -9.25 -3.47
C ASP A 145 -11.97 -8.21 -2.65
N LEU A 146 -11.24 -7.34 -1.91
CA LEU A 146 -11.87 -6.28 -1.13
C LEU A 146 -12.55 -5.24 -2.02
N PHE A 147 -11.88 -4.76 -3.05
CA PHE A 147 -12.43 -3.76 -3.97
C PHE A 147 -13.71 -4.27 -4.64
N LYS A 148 -13.71 -5.53 -5.09
CA LYS A 148 -14.90 -6.17 -5.67
C LYS A 148 -16.07 -6.20 -4.68
N ALA A 149 -15.82 -6.49 -3.41
CA ALA A 149 -16.85 -6.54 -2.38
C ALA A 149 -17.35 -5.13 -2.02
N VAL A 150 -16.45 -4.18 -1.78
CA VAL A 150 -16.79 -2.81 -1.38
C VAL A 150 -17.62 -2.11 -2.48
N ARG A 151 -17.34 -2.37 -3.74
CA ARG A 151 -18.10 -1.80 -4.88
C ARG A 151 -19.52 -2.28 -5.01
N LYS A 152 -19.93 -3.30 -4.27
CA LYS A 152 -21.34 -3.71 -4.14
C LYS A 152 -22.11 -2.83 -3.12
N THR A 153 -21.43 -1.94 -2.44
CA THR A 153 -21.96 -1.03 -1.41
C THR A 153 -21.79 0.43 -1.84
N PRO A 154 -22.40 1.40 -1.13
CA PRO A 154 -22.16 2.82 -1.37
C PRO A 154 -20.79 3.33 -0.90
N VAL A 155 -19.96 2.48 -0.26
CA VAL A 155 -18.65 2.86 0.27
C VAL A 155 -17.65 2.97 -0.87
N HIS A 156 -16.87 4.05 -0.91
CA HIS A 156 -15.80 4.23 -1.87
C HIS A 156 -14.58 3.39 -1.52
N ALA A 157 -13.96 2.78 -2.53
CA ALA A 157 -12.78 1.94 -2.36
C ALA A 157 -11.50 2.72 -2.62
N GLY A 158 -10.64 2.80 -1.62
CA GLY A 158 -9.34 3.44 -1.68
C GLY A 158 -8.20 2.50 -1.30
N MET A 159 -6.98 2.90 -1.67
CA MET A 159 -5.77 2.18 -1.30
C MET A 159 -4.66 3.12 -0.88
N TYR A 160 -3.84 2.65 0.05
CA TYR A 160 -2.57 3.26 0.44
C TYR A 160 -1.43 2.57 -0.31
N PHE A 161 -0.42 3.32 -0.67
CA PHE A 161 0.77 2.83 -1.35
C PHE A 161 2.03 3.48 -0.78
N SER A 162 2.97 2.67 -0.29
CA SER A 162 4.30 3.15 0.08
C SER A 162 5.16 3.35 -1.16
N LEU A 163 5.68 4.57 -1.31
CA LEU A 163 6.60 4.90 -2.41
C LEU A 163 7.91 4.13 -2.29
N TYR A 164 8.53 4.09 -1.10
CA TYR A 164 9.77 3.38 -0.86
C TYR A 164 9.56 2.04 -0.14
N GLU A 165 10.59 1.21 -0.15
CA GLU A 165 10.61 -0.05 0.57
C GLU A 165 11.94 -0.15 1.34
N TRP A 166 11.89 -0.28 2.66
CA TRP A 166 13.04 -0.19 3.57
C TRP A 166 14.25 -1.00 3.11
N PHE A 167 14.03 -2.24 2.69
CA PHE A 167 15.10 -3.21 2.42
C PHE A 167 15.08 -3.77 1.00
N ASN A 168 14.30 -3.18 0.09
CA ASN A 168 14.31 -3.60 -1.31
C ASN A 168 15.71 -3.39 -1.89
N PRO A 169 16.33 -4.43 -2.48
CA PRO A 169 17.68 -4.32 -3.02
C PRO A 169 17.83 -3.20 -4.06
N LEU A 170 16.85 -3.03 -4.93
CA LEU A 170 16.89 -1.97 -5.94
C LEU A 170 16.83 -0.57 -5.31
N TRP A 171 16.00 -0.38 -4.28
CA TRP A 171 15.94 0.87 -3.52
C TRP A 171 17.28 1.22 -2.88
N LYS A 172 17.93 0.22 -2.30
CA LYS A 172 19.25 0.39 -1.66
C LYS A 172 20.35 0.71 -2.65
N GLN A 173 20.26 0.17 -3.87
CA GLN A 173 21.29 0.31 -4.89
C GLN A 173 21.12 1.59 -5.72
N ASP A 174 19.92 1.90 -6.19
CA ASP A 174 19.61 3.00 -7.10
C ASP A 174 18.17 3.47 -6.92
N LYS A 175 17.98 4.52 -6.12
CA LYS A 175 16.66 5.08 -5.80
C LYS A 175 15.91 5.59 -7.05
N ALA A 176 16.62 6.21 -7.98
CA ALA A 176 16.01 6.73 -9.21
C ALA A 176 15.53 5.61 -10.14
N LYS A 177 16.33 4.53 -10.25
CA LYS A 177 15.95 3.34 -10.99
C LYS A 177 14.77 2.63 -10.33
N TYR A 178 14.77 2.51 -9.00
CA TYR A 178 13.65 1.96 -8.24
C TYR A 178 12.35 2.74 -8.53
N ALA A 179 12.38 4.06 -8.46
CA ALA A 179 11.21 4.89 -8.74
C ALA A 179 10.66 4.64 -10.15
N ARG A 180 11.55 4.67 -11.15
CA ARG A 180 11.19 4.55 -12.56
C ARG A 180 10.74 3.14 -12.97
N GLU A 181 11.41 2.10 -12.45
CA GLU A 181 11.24 0.71 -12.92
C GLU A 181 10.40 -0.15 -11.98
N HIS A 182 10.13 0.31 -10.75
CA HIS A 182 9.36 -0.43 -9.77
C HIS A 182 8.18 0.37 -9.21
N ALA A 183 8.40 1.49 -8.52
CA ALA A 183 7.32 2.23 -7.87
C ALA A 183 6.29 2.77 -8.87
N TRP A 184 6.73 3.44 -9.91
CA TRP A 184 5.85 3.97 -10.96
C TRP A 184 5.03 2.90 -11.68
N PRO A 185 5.65 1.83 -12.20
CA PRO A 185 4.89 0.74 -12.81
C PRO A 185 3.88 0.09 -11.86
N GLN A 186 4.22 -0.08 -10.58
CA GLN A 186 3.28 -0.59 -9.59
C GLN A 186 2.08 0.34 -9.40
N MET A 187 2.31 1.65 -9.22
CA MET A 187 1.23 2.62 -9.06
C MET A 187 0.31 2.66 -10.27
N LYS A 188 0.86 2.70 -11.48
CA LYS A 188 0.07 2.66 -12.72
C LYS A 188 -0.74 1.37 -12.85
N ALA A 189 -0.13 0.22 -12.56
CA ALA A 189 -0.83 -1.06 -12.58
C ALA A 189 -1.99 -1.10 -11.60
N LEU A 190 -1.80 -0.60 -10.38
CA LEU A 190 -2.85 -0.52 -9.36
C LEU A 190 -4.02 0.36 -9.80
N ILE A 191 -3.71 1.55 -10.30
CA ILE A 191 -4.73 2.52 -10.73
C ILE A 191 -5.51 1.97 -11.93
N ASN A 192 -4.82 1.45 -12.93
CA ASN A 192 -5.48 0.91 -14.13
C ASN A 192 -6.30 -0.34 -13.85
N THR A 193 -5.81 -1.22 -12.97
CA THR A 193 -6.48 -2.50 -12.67
C THR A 193 -7.65 -2.32 -11.72
N TYR A 194 -7.46 -1.57 -10.64
CA TYR A 194 -8.45 -1.47 -9.56
C TYR A 194 -9.25 -0.19 -9.56
N GLN A 195 -8.80 0.86 -10.24
CA GLN A 195 -9.50 2.15 -10.38
C GLN A 195 -9.95 2.71 -9.01
N PRO A 196 -9.02 2.96 -8.07
CA PRO A 196 -9.38 3.41 -6.73
C PRO A 196 -10.00 4.81 -6.75
N ASP A 197 -10.97 5.04 -5.84
CA ASP A 197 -11.52 6.37 -5.61
C ASP A 197 -10.57 7.27 -4.78
N VAL A 198 -9.72 6.65 -3.96
CA VAL A 198 -8.66 7.31 -3.20
C VAL A 198 -7.36 6.54 -3.43
N PHE A 199 -6.32 7.25 -3.84
CA PHE A 199 -4.96 6.73 -3.93
C PHE A 199 -4.07 7.54 -2.97
N TRP A 200 -3.66 6.93 -1.86
CA TRP A 200 -2.94 7.56 -0.76
C TRP A 200 -1.48 7.13 -0.79
N THR A 201 -0.58 8.01 -1.20
CA THR A 201 0.86 7.74 -1.18
C THR A 201 1.49 8.13 0.15
N ASP A 202 2.56 7.41 0.52
CA ASP A 202 3.33 7.62 1.73
C ASP A 202 4.79 7.22 1.49
N GLY A 203 5.71 7.58 2.41
CA GLY A 203 7.10 7.14 2.32
C GLY A 203 7.94 7.93 1.31
N ASP A 204 7.70 9.22 1.18
CA ASP A 204 8.44 10.12 0.28
C ASP A 204 9.72 10.69 0.89
N TRP A 205 9.89 10.61 2.20
CA TRP A 205 10.88 11.34 3.00
C TRP A 205 12.36 10.93 2.81
N GLU A 206 12.65 9.77 2.20
CA GLU A 206 14.04 9.31 2.00
C GLU A 206 14.63 9.66 0.63
N ALA A 207 13.91 10.43 -0.18
CA ALA A 207 14.38 10.91 -1.47
C ALA A 207 13.73 12.25 -1.80
N PRO A 208 14.39 13.12 -2.60
CA PRO A 208 13.81 14.37 -3.02
C PRO A 208 12.65 14.17 -4.02
N PRO A 209 11.74 15.15 -4.16
CA PRO A 209 10.58 15.05 -5.07
C PRO A 209 10.94 14.69 -6.52
N GLU A 210 12.09 15.12 -6.98
CA GLU A 210 12.58 14.83 -8.34
C GLU A 210 12.86 13.35 -8.57
N THR A 211 13.24 12.62 -7.53
CA THR A 211 13.41 11.15 -7.60
C THR A 211 12.09 10.45 -7.85
N TRP A 212 11.02 10.90 -7.18
CA TRP A 212 9.69 10.35 -7.31
C TRP A 212 8.97 10.79 -8.59
N LYS A 213 9.42 11.88 -9.21
CA LYS A 213 8.77 12.50 -10.38
C LYS A 213 7.28 12.73 -10.15
N SER A 214 6.96 13.31 -9.00
CA SER A 214 5.57 13.44 -8.53
C SER A 214 4.70 14.28 -9.46
N GLN A 215 5.25 15.35 -10.05
CA GLN A 215 4.51 16.20 -10.99
C GLN A 215 4.14 15.44 -12.25
N GLU A 216 5.06 14.68 -12.83
CA GLU A 216 4.82 13.88 -14.02
C GLU A 216 3.80 12.75 -13.73
N PHE A 217 3.92 12.11 -12.57
CA PHE A 217 2.96 11.08 -12.17
C PHE A 217 1.55 11.64 -11.98
N LEU A 218 1.40 12.77 -11.28
CA LEU A 218 0.11 13.42 -11.08
C LEU A 218 -0.47 13.91 -12.40
N THR A 219 0.37 14.40 -13.31
CA THR A 219 -0.06 14.81 -14.65
C THR A 219 -0.66 13.63 -15.40
N TRP A 220 0.02 12.48 -15.38
CA TRP A 220 -0.54 11.25 -15.95
C TRP A 220 -1.87 10.88 -15.29
N LEU A 221 -1.91 10.86 -13.94
CA LEU A 221 -3.09 10.46 -13.20
C LEU A 221 -4.31 11.35 -13.43
N TYR A 222 -4.09 12.66 -13.58
CA TYR A 222 -5.19 13.62 -13.73
C TYR A 222 -5.72 13.74 -15.16
N ASN A 223 -4.92 13.28 -16.14
CA ASN A 223 -5.29 13.34 -17.55
C ASN A 223 -5.88 12.03 -18.11
N GLU A 224 -5.74 10.92 -17.37
CA GLU A 224 -6.33 9.61 -17.72
C GLU A 224 -7.73 9.45 -17.12
#